data_add3261825c80006ae2ae9a3f73ae3d8
#
_entry.id   add3261825c80006ae2ae9a3f73ae3d8
#
_cell.length_a   1.000
_cell.length_b   1.000
_cell.length_c   1.000
_cell.angle_alpha   90.00
_cell.angle_beta   90.00
_cell.angle_gamma   90.00
#
_symmetry.space_group_name_H-M   'P 1'
#
loop_
_entity.id
_entity.type
_entity.pdbx_description
1 polymer ?
#
loop_
_entity_poly.entity_id
_entity_poly.type
_entity_poly.pdbx_seq_one_letter_code
_entity_poly.pdbx_strand_id
1 'polypeptide(L)'
;VLWAIGDRKLIVGSASREIAIGAINQAQAIAGDNIEAVPQSFYGSERVFPVQIGTTGVFVQRAGRKLRQAEYDFARDRYQAANMTVWCRHITKGGIRQLTFQKEPEELLIGVRGDGQLVVHPHAPEQEIKGFARIRHGGGDILSAVGVADASGTQDALWGLVERPDGSRWVERMADWRD
;
A
#
# COMPACT_ATOMS: atom_id res chain seq x y z
N VAL A 1 13.93 10.06 -4.84
CA VAL A 1 13.24 9.09 -3.99
C VAL A 1 11.84 9.61 -3.75
N LEU A 2 10.82 8.78 -3.99
CA LEU A 2 9.42 9.07 -3.73
C LEU A 2 8.97 8.44 -2.41
N TRP A 3 9.45 7.24 -2.14
CA TRP A 3 9.22 6.49 -0.90
C TRP A 3 10.36 5.50 -0.65
N ALA A 4 10.44 5.03 0.57
CA ALA A 4 11.34 3.95 0.98
C ALA A 4 10.64 3.08 2.03
N ILE A 5 10.88 1.77 1.98
CA ILE A 5 10.46 0.79 2.99
C ILE A 5 11.60 -0.14 3.34
N GLY A 6 11.66 -0.55 4.59
CA GLY A 6 12.63 -1.53 5.09
C GLY A 6 12.09 -2.95 4.97
N ASP A 7 12.92 -3.84 4.45
CA ASP A 7 12.78 -5.29 4.51
C ASP A 7 14.19 -5.88 4.70
N ARG A 8 14.54 -6.98 4.08
CA ARG A 8 15.95 -7.49 4.07
C ARG A 8 16.95 -6.44 3.58
N LYS A 9 16.52 -5.61 2.64
CA LYS A 9 17.21 -4.42 2.14
C LYS A 9 16.27 -3.23 2.21
N LEU A 10 16.79 -2.03 2.12
CA LEU A 10 15.98 -0.83 1.95
C LEU A 10 15.48 -0.77 0.51
N ILE A 11 14.17 -0.91 0.30
CA ILE A 11 13.57 -0.75 -1.02
C ILE A 11 13.16 0.70 -1.22
N VAL A 12 13.61 1.27 -2.30
CA VAL A 12 13.41 2.68 -2.65
C VAL A 12 12.66 2.78 -3.96
N GLY A 13 11.55 3.50 -3.96
CA GLY A 13 10.79 3.83 -5.16
C GLY A 13 11.17 5.19 -5.75
N SER A 14 11.35 5.22 -7.05
CA SER A 14 11.55 6.45 -7.84
C SER A 14 10.54 6.52 -8.99
N ALA A 15 10.48 7.64 -9.69
CA ALA A 15 9.57 7.81 -10.82
C ALA A 15 9.82 6.83 -11.99
N SER A 16 11.00 6.22 -12.07
CA SER A 16 11.39 5.36 -13.20
C SER A 16 11.70 3.92 -12.80
N ARG A 17 12.01 3.65 -11.54
CA ARG A 17 12.47 2.32 -11.08
C ARG A 17 12.33 2.13 -9.58
N GLU A 18 12.38 0.89 -9.16
CA GLU A 18 12.53 0.45 -7.78
C GLU A 18 13.93 -0.11 -7.57
N ILE A 19 14.58 0.25 -6.46
CA ILE A 19 15.99 -0.03 -6.17
C ILE A 19 16.07 -0.66 -4.79
N ALA A 20 16.78 -1.76 -4.65
CA ALA A 20 17.15 -2.32 -3.36
C ALA A 20 18.53 -1.78 -2.96
N ILE A 21 18.62 -1.22 -1.76
CA ILE A 21 19.85 -0.70 -1.17
C ILE A 21 20.21 -1.57 0.02
N GLY A 22 21.43 -2.04 0.07
CA GLY A 22 21.91 -2.90 1.14
C GLY A 22 23.43 -2.86 1.28
N ALA A 23 23.97 -3.61 2.25
CA ALA A 23 25.39 -3.81 2.39
C ALA A 23 25.89 -4.82 1.34
N ILE A 24 27.06 -4.57 0.74
CA ILE A 24 27.77 -5.52 -0.12
C ILE A 24 28.14 -6.76 0.71
N ASN A 25 28.78 -6.53 1.85
CA ASN A 25 29.02 -7.57 2.85
C ASN A 25 27.93 -7.49 3.93
N GLN A 26 26.97 -8.42 3.87
CA GLN A 26 25.82 -8.45 4.78
C GLN A 26 26.18 -8.73 6.25
N ALA A 27 27.40 -9.17 6.54
CA ALA A 27 27.89 -9.36 7.91
C ALA A 27 28.32 -8.03 8.57
N GLN A 28 28.35 -6.95 7.82
CA GLN A 28 28.74 -5.62 8.26
C GLN A 28 27.63 -4.59 8.06
N ALA A 29 27.65 -3.53 8.82
CA ALA A 29 26.74 -2.41 8.67
C ALA A 29 26.92 -1.71 7.30
N ILE A 30 25.86 -1.07 6.81
CA ILE A 30 25.95 -0.19 5.64
C ILE A 30 26.90 0.97 5.96
N ALA A 31 27.91 1.16 5.12
CA ALA A 31 28.90 2.22 5.19
C ALA A 31 29.24 2.70 3.79
N GLY A 32 29.99 3.80 3.66
CA GLY A 32 30.30 4.40 2.37
C GLY A 32 31.06 3.48 1.40
N ASP A 33 31.83 2.53 1.92
CA ASP A 33 32.57 1.50 1.20
C ASP A 33 31.87 0.14 1.19
N ASN A 34 30.75 0.00 1.91
CA ASN A 34 29.97 -1.23 2.03
C ASN A 34 28.49 -0.96 1.75
N ILE A 35 28.20 -0.37 0.60
CA ILE A 35 26.84 -0.08 0.13
C ILE A 35 26.68 -0.45 -1.34
N GLU A 36 25.60 -1.08 -1.68
CA GLU A 36 25.18 -1.32 -3.07
C GLU A 36 23.75 -0.82 -3.28
N ALA A 37 23.46 -0.41 -4.51
CA ALA A 37 22.13 0.00 -4.94
C ALA A 37 21.80 -0.73 -6.24
N VAL A 38 20.95 -1.75 -6.14
CA VAL A 38 20.65 -2.65 -7.26
C VAL A 38 19.22 -2.41 -7.77
N PRO A 39 19.03 -2.03 -9.04
CA PRO A 39 17.69 -1.95 -9.62
C PRO A 39 16.97 -3.29 -9.60
N GLN A 40 15.73 -3.29 -9.09
CA GLN A 40 14.89 -4.47 -8.97
C GLN A 40 13.83 -4.53 -10.05
N SER A 41 13.21 -3.39 -10.35
CA SER A 41 12.21 -3.24 -11.39
C SER A 41 12.23 -1.84 -12.01
N PHE A 42 11.60 -1.71 -13.20
CA PHE A 42 11.55 -0.47 -13.97
C PHE A 42 10.11 0.00 -14.22
N TYR A 43 9.21 -0.27 -13.27
CA TYR A 43 7.81 0.15 -13.39
C TYR A 43 7.61 1.62 -13.04
N GLY A 44 8.47 2.15 -12.19
CA GLY A 44 8.33 3.46 -11.60
C GLY A 44 7.21 3.52 -10.56
N SER A 45 7.37 4.42 -9.63
CA SER A 45 6.49 4.58 -8.48
C SER A 45 5.73 5.89 -8.53
N GLU A 46 4.56 5.92 -7.91
CA GLU A 46 3.81 7.13 -7.57
C GLU A 46 4.24 7.65 -6.19
N ARG A 47 3.99 8.93 -5.92
CA ARG A 47 4.26 9.54 -4.61
C ARG A 47 3.20 9.17 -3.58
N VAL A 48 3.08 7.89 -3.32
CA VAL A 48 2.19 7.30 -2.32
C VAL A 48 3.05 6.41 -1.44
N PHE A 49 2.95 6.59 -0.12
CA PHE A 49 3.69 5.72 0.80
C PHE A 49 3.22 4.28 0.66
N PRO A 50 4.13 3.35 0.48
CA PRO A 50 3.81 1.93 0.43
C PRO A 50 3.36 1.42 1.80
N VAL A 51 2.66 0.29 1.78
CA VAL A 51 2.26 -0.44 2.99
C VAL A 51 3.04 -1.74 3.06
N GLN A 52 3.60 -2.02 4.23
CA GLN A 52 4.22 -3.31 4.54
C GLN A 52 3.16 -4.26 5.08
N ILE A 53 3.02 -5.42 4.46
CA ILE A 53 2.11 -6.50 4.87
C ILE A 53 2.96 -7.77 5.03
N GLY A 54 3.22 -8.18 6.26
CA GLY A 54 4.17 -9.26 6.52
C GLY A 54 5.54 -8.97 5.89
N THR A 55 6.00 -9.84 5.01
CA THR A 55 7.26 -9.71 4.25
C THR A 55 7.09 -9.01 2.90
N THR A 56 5.89 -8.52 2.59
CA THR A 56 5.54 -7.96 1.29
C THR A 56 5.31 -6.46 1.37
N GLY A 57 5.90 -5.71 0.46
CA GLY A 57 5.63 -4.27 0.32
C GLY A 57 4.62 -4.01 -0.82
N VAL A 58 3.54 -3.30 -0.53
CA VAL A 58 2.58 -2.89 -1.58
C VAL A 58 2.77 -1.42 -1.90
N PHE A 59 3.01 -1.11 -3.16
CA PHE A 59 3.21 0.25 -3.64
C PHE A 59 2.35 0.58 -4.86
N VAL A 60 2.19 1.86 -5.13
CA VAL A 60 1.46 2.36 -6.29
C VAL A 60 2.45 2.63 -7.42
N GLN A 61 2.24 1.99 -8.57
CA GLN A 61 3.02 2.23 -9.79
C GLN A 61 2.76 3.65 -10.30
N ARG A 62 3.74 4.24 -10.97
CA ARG A 62 3.62 5.52 -11.68
C ARG A 62 2.32 5.62 -12.47
N ALA A 63 1.69 6.77 -12.46
CA ALA A 63 0.35 7.09 -12.96
C ALA A 63 -0.80 6.65 -12.04
N GLY A 64 -0.53 6.18 -10.80
CA GLY A 64 -1.52 6.09 -9.74
C GLY A 64 -2.58 4.99 -9.86
N ARG A 65 -2.51 4.09 -10.85
CA ARG A 65 -3.62 3.18 -11.18
C ARG A 65 -3.32 1.69 -10.99
N LYS A 66 -2.09 1.33 -10.68
CA LYS A 66 -1.72 -0.07 -10.49
C LYS A 66 -1.10 -0.24 -9.12
N LEU A 67 -1.60 -1.20 -8.37
CA LEU A 67 -0.97 -1.66 -7.15
C LEU A 67 -0.01 -2.80 -7.49
N ARG A 68 1.19 -2.70 -6.95
CA ARG A 68 2.22 -3.72 -7.10
C ARG A 68 2.64 -4.26 -5.76
N GLN A 69 2.78 -5.55 -5.70
CA GLN A 69 3.25 -6.30 -4.55
C GLN A 69 4.71 -6.62 -4.76
N ALA A 70 5.59 -5.96 -3.99
CA ALA A 70 7.02 -6.24 -3.99
C ALA A 70 7.31 -7.33 -2.98
N GLU A 71 7.81 -8.45 -3.46
CA GLU A 71 8.15 -9.63 -2.67
C GLU A 71 9.53 -10.14 -3.09
N TYR A 72 10.34 -10.54 -2.11
CA TYR A 72 11.65 -11.08 -2.40
C TYR A 72 11.55 -12.51 -2.93
N ASP A 73 12.05 -12.73 -4.14
CA ASP A 73 12.16 -14.04 -4.77
C ASP A 73 13.58 -14.61 -4.52
N PHE A 74 13.65 -15.55 -3.63
CA PHE A 74 14.93 -16.17 -3.23
C PHE A 74 15.63 -16.89 -4.38
N ALA A 75 14.86 -17.51 -5.28
CA ALA A 75 15.42 -18.25 -6.43
C ALA A 75 16.09 -17.32 -7.45
N ARG A 76 15.64 -16.09 -7.52
CA ARG A 76 16.17 -15.07 -8.46
C ARG A 76 17.06 -14.04 -7.78
N ASP A 77 17.21 -14.12 -6.47
CA ASP A 77 17.91 -13.12 -5.62
C ASP A 77 17.48 -11.66 -5.95
N ARG A 78 16.17 -11.45 -6.08
CA ARG A 78 15.62 -10.14 -6.40
C ARG A 78 14.18 -9.96 -5.93
N TYR A 79 13.77 -8.70 -5.82
CA TYR A 79 12.38 -8.37 -5.58
C TYR A 79 11.58 -8.44 -6.89
N GLN A 80 10.50 -9.21 -6.87
CA GLN A 80 9.47 -9.21 -7.91
C GLN A 80 8.42 -8.16 -7.57
N ALA A 81 7.79 -7.57 -8.57
CA ALA A 81 6.74 -6.56 -8.36
C ALA A 81 5.48 -6.95 -9.15
N ALA A 82 4.76 -7.95 -8.64
CA ALA A 82 3.53 -8.47 -9.25
C ALA A 82 2.44 -7.39 -9.31
N ASN A 83 1.66 -7.38 -10.38
CA ASN A 83 0.54 -6.45 -10.52
C ASN A 83 -0.73 -7.06 -9.94
N MET A 84 -1.18 -6.54 -8.79
CA MET A 84 -2.39 -7.00 -8.10
C MET A 84 -3.69 -6.58 -8.80
N THR A 85 -3.65 -5.52 -9.61
CA THR A 85 -4.84 -4.87 -10.21
C THR A 85 -5.10 -5.27 -11.65
N VAL A 86 -4.53 -6.39 -12.13
CA VAL A 86 -4.68 -6.83 -13.54
C VAL A 86 -6.15 -6.95 -13.95
N TRP A 87 -6.96 -7.59 -13.09
CA TRP A 87 -8.38 -7.84 -13.35
C TRP A 87 -9.32 -6.71 -12.91
N CYS A 88 -8.78 -5.72 -12.17
CA CYS A 88 -9.57 -4.70 -11.47
C CYS A 88 -9.26 -3.27 -11.92
N ARG A 89 -8.84 -3.07 -13.16
CA ARG A 89 -8.46 -1.76 -13.71
C ARG A 89 -9.56 -0.69 -13.62
N HIS A 90 -10.81 -1.10 -13.67
CA HIS A 90 -11.96 -0.20 -13.53
C HIS A 90 -12.15 0.30 -12.10
N ILE A 91 -11.74 -0.51 -11.12
CA ILE A 91 -11.82 -0.16 -9.69
C ILE A 91 -10.83 0.97 -9.36
N THR A 92 -9.64 0.95 -9.93
CA THR A 92 -8.57 1.93 -9.68
C THR A 92 -8.60 3.12 -10.65
N LYS A 93 -9.66 3.30 -11.44
CA LYS A 93 -9.76 4.36 -12.46
C LYS A 93 -9.58 5.77 -11.89
N GLY A 94 -10.03 6.01 -10.64
CA GLY A 94 -9.88 7.29 -9.97
C GLY A 94 -8.46 7.62 -9.49
N GLY A 95 -7.52 6.69 -9.65
CA GLY A 95 -6.15 6.82 -9.11
C GLY A 95 -6.10 6.59 -7.60
N ILE A 96 -5.01 6.05 -7.11
CA ILE A 96 -4.77 5.81 -5.69
C ILE A 96 -3.88 6.92 -5.15
N ARG A 97 -4.28 7.58 -4.07
CA ARG A 97 -3.55 8.69 -3.43
C ARG A 97 -2.94 8.33 -2.08
N GLN A 98 -3.50 7.30 -1.43
CA GLN A 98 -3.02 6.83 -0.15
C GLN A 98 -3.29 5.33 -0.03
N LEU A 99 -2.44 4.64 0.73
CA LEU A 99 -2.63 3.25 1.14
C LEU A 99 -2.63 3.17 2.66
N THR A 100 -3.45 2.28 3.20
CA THR A 100 -3.42 1.86 4.60
C THR A 100 -3.78 0.38 4.69
N PHE A 101 -3.48 -0.23 5.82
CA PHE A 101 -3.74 -1.64 6.05
C PHE A 101 -4.43 -1.83 7.39
N GLN A 102 -5.51 -2.57 7.39
CA GLN A 102 -6.19 -3.09 8.57
C GLN A 102 -5.73 -4.53 8.77
N LYS A 103 -5.29 -4.88 9.98
CA LYS A 103 -4.80 -6.23 10.29
C LYS A 103 -5.92 -7.11 10.82
N GLU A 104 -6.73 -6.55 11.71
CA GLU A 104 -7.79 -7.28 12.42
C GLU A 104 -9.15 -6.60 12.24
N PRO A 105 -10.25 -7.35 12.15
CA PRO A 105 -10.36 -8.82 12.18
C PRO A 105 -10.02 -9.48 10.83
N GLU A 106 -10.00 -8.72 9.77
CA GLU A 106 -9.67 -9.18 8.41
C GLU A 106 -8.51 -8.35 7.88
N GLU A 107 -7.54 -9.02 7.27
CA GLU A 107 -6.44 -8.36 6.59
C GLU A 107 -6.94 -7.62 5.33
N LEU A 108 -7.10 -6.31 5.44
CA LEU A 108 -7.62 -5.48 4.37
C LEU A 108 -6.59 -4.43 3.91
N LEU A 109 -6.14 -4.55 2.68
CA LEU A 109 -5.44 -3.46 2.01
C LEU A 109 -6.47 -2.44 1.52
N ILE A 110 -6.33 -1.21 1.99
CA ILE A 110 -7.28 -0.13 1.72
C ILE A 110 -6.55 0.99 0.99
N GLY A 111 -7.09 1.41 -0.15
CA GLY A 111 -6.60 2.55 -0.91
C GLY A 111 -7.61 3.69 -0.96
N VAL A 112 -7.18 4.91 -0.68
CA VAL A 112 -7.98 6.12 -0.91
C VAL A 112 -7.78 6.54 -2.36
N ARG A 113 -8.89 6.70 -3.09
CA ARG A 113 -8.89 7.14 -4.47
C ARG A 113 -8.95 8.66 -4.59
N GLY A 114 -8.49 9.15 -5.72
CA GLY A 114 -8.53 10.58 -6.02
C GLY A 114 -9.94 11.17 -6.21
N ASP A 115 -10.96 10.31 -6.34
CA ASP A 115 -12.37 10.68 -6.45
C ASP A 115 -13.16 10.43 -5.16
N GLY A 116 -12.49 10.44 -4.01
CA GLY A 116 -13.14 10.36 -2.70
C GLY A 116 -13.72 9.00 -2.31
N GLN A 117 -13.42 7.94 -3.06
CA GLN A 117 -13.87 6.58 -2.75
C GLN A 117 -12.72 5.74 -2.18
N LEU A 118 -13.06 4.67 -1.46
CA LEU A 118 -12.08 3.65 -1.09
C LEU A 118 -12.08 2.51 -2.09
N VAL A 119 -10.92 1.90 -2.24
CA VAL A 119 -10.78 0.53 -2.77
C VAL A 119 -10.30 -0.36 -1.65
N VAL A 120 -10.84 -1.56 -1.58
CA VAL A 120 -10.52 -2.54 -0.55
C VAL A 120 -10.17 -3.86 -1.21
N HIS A 121 -9.12 -4.49 -0.73
CA HIS A 121 -8.65 -5.80 -1.17
C HIS A 121 -8.39 -6.68 0.05
N PRO A 122 -9.12 -7.79 0.22
CA PRO A 122 -8.77 -8.78 1.22
C PRO A 122 -7.40 -9.38 0.90
N HIS A 123 -6.46 -9.25 1.81
CA HIS A 123 -5.09 -9.75 1.61
C HIS A 123 -4.95 -11.13 2.23
N ALA A 124 -5.37 -12.14 1.49
CA ALA A 124 -5.25 -13.55 1.87
C ALA A 124 -4.51 -14.30 0.76
N PRO A 125 -3.17 -14.26 0.74
CA PRO A 125 -2.36 -14.87 -0.33
C PRO A 125 -2.62 -16.37 -0.48
N GLU A 126 -2.89 -17.07 0.62
CA GLU A 126 -3.15 -18.51 0.65
C GLU A 126 -4.45 -18.88 -0.08
N GLN A 127 -5.38 -17.95 -0.17
CA GLN A 127 -6.65 -18.13 -0.86
C GLN A 127 -6.64 -17.61 -2.30
N GLU A 128 -5.50 -17.08 -2.75
CA GLU A 128 -5.32 -16.50 -4.09
C GLU A 128 -6.37 -15.44 -4.46
N ILE A 129 -6.88 -14.68 -3.49
CA ILE A 129 -7.88 -13.65 -3.73
C ILE A 129 -7.28 -12.55 -4.60
N LYS A 130 -7.93 -12.25 -5.73
CA LYS A 130 -7.52 -11.22 -6.70
C LYS A 130 -8.59 -10.13 -6.88
N GLY A 131 -9.61 -10.13 -6.03
CA GLY A 131 -10.74 -9.21 -6.08
C GLY A 131 -10.47 -7.89 -5.37
N PHE A 132 -11.05 -6.83 -5.90
CA PHE A 132 -11.11 -5.51 -5.25
C PHE A 132 -12.55 -5.03 -5.20
N ALA A 133 -12.94 -4.43 -4.09
CA ALA A 133 -14.24 -3.78 -3.93
C ALA A 133 -14.08 -2.25 -3.84
N ARG A 134 -15.15 -1.52 -4.13
CA ARG A 134 -15.22 -0.08 -3.89
C ARG A 134 -16.17 0.21 -2.74
N ILE A 135 -15.76 1.12 -1.87
CA ILE A 135 -16.62 1.67 -0.83
C ILE A 135 -16.85 3.14 -1.16
N ARG A 136 -18.12 3.54 -1.16
CA ARG A 136 -18.54 4.93 -1.30
C ARG A 136 -19.06 5.42 0.04
N HIS A 137 -18.64 6.57 0.44
CA HIS A 137 -19.23 7.28 1.57
C HIS A 137 -20.51 7.97 1.13
N GLY A 138 -21.63 7.75 1.85
CA GLY A 138 -22.95 8.26 1.45
C GLY A 138 -23.12 9.78 1.59
N GLY A 139 -22.23 10.44 2.29
CA GLY A 139 -22.38 11.87 2.62
C GLY A 139 -21.18 12.74 2.29
N GLY A 140 -20.22 12.29 1.50
CA GLY A 140 -19.06 13.09 1.15
C GLY A 140 -17.93 12.29 0.52
N ASP A 141 -16.81 12.95 0.31
CA ASP A 141 -15.60 12.36 -0.27
C ASP A 141 -14.56 12.06 0.81
N ILE A 142 -14.01 10.86 0.79
CA ILE A 142 -12.95 10.45 1.70
C ILE A 142 -11.63 11.00 1.18
N LEU A 143 -11.03 11.93 1.93
CA LEU A 143 -9.76 12.58 1.58
C LEU A 143 -8.55 11.77 2.04
N SER A 144 -8.67 11.10 3.19
CA SER A 144 -7.61 10.31 3.81
C SER A 144 -8.23 9.20 4.66
N ALA A 145 -7.55 8.09 4.84
CA ALA A 145 -7.98 7.01 5.72
C ALA A 145 -6.78 6.35 6.39
N VAL A 146 -6.99 5.84 7.61
CA VAL A 146 -5.97 5.12 8.37
C VAL A 146 -6.62 4.02 9.21
N GLY A 147 -6.04 2.81 9.17
CA GLY A 147 -6.34 1.74 10.10
C GLY A 147 -5.51 1.91 11.37
N VAL A 148 -6.15 1.88 12.51
CA VAL A 148 -5.50 2.02 13.83
C VAL A 148 -6.10 0.99 14.78
N ALA A 149 -5.25 0.31 15.56
CA ALA A 149 -5.74 -0.59 16.59
C ALA A 149 -6.71 0.15 17.52
N ASP A 150 -7.84 -0.45 17.80
CA ASP A 150 -8.82 0.13 18.73
C ASP A 150 -8.35 0.01 20.18
N ALA A 151 -9.09 0.62 21.10
CA ALA A 151 -8.73 0.62 22.53
C ALA A 151 -8.81 -0.78 23.16
N SER A 152 -9.55 -1.72 22.57
CA SER A 152 -9.62 -3.11 23.04
C SER A 152 -8.39 -3.93 22.66
N GLY A 153 -7.67 -3.51 21.60
CA GLY A 153 -6.55 -4.24 21.02
C GLY A 153 -6.95 -5.51 20.28
N THR A 154 -8.25 -5.76 20.09
CA THR A 154 -8.77 -6.96 19.43
C THR A 154 -9.11 -6.76 17.97
N GLN A 155 -9.22 -5.51 17.54
CA GLN A 155 -9.53 -5.13 16.16
C GLN A 155 -8.90 -3.79 15.80
N ASP A 156 -8.83 -3.51 14.50
CA ASP A 156 -8.45 -2.21 13.98
C ASP A 156 -9.70 -1.42 13.58
N ALA A 157 -9.74 -0.15 13.94
CA ALA A 157 -10.74 0.79 13.48
C ALA A 157 -10.22 1.56 12.26
N LEU A 158 -11.02 1.63 11.21
CA LEU A 158 -10.74 2.49 10.07
C LEU A 158 -11.29 3.89 10.33
N TRP A 159 -10.39 4.86 10.37
CA TRP A 159 -10.73 6.27 10.50
C TRP A 159 -10.54 6.98 9.16
N GLY A 160 -11.45 7.86 8.82
CA GLY A 160 -11.41 8.65 7.59
C GLY A 160 -11.57 10.14 7.85
N LEU A 161 -10.88 10.95 7.08
CA LEU A 161 -11.18 12.38 6.93
C LEU A 161 -12.14 12.52 5.76
N VAL A 162 -13.36 12.97 6.04
CA VAL A 162 -14.45 13.08 5.06
C VAL A 162 -14.76 14.55 4.81
N GLU A 163 -14.82 14.97 3.55
CA GLU A 163 -15.28 16.30 3.14
C GLU A 163 -16.73 16.20 2.67
N ARG A 164 -17.58 16.98 3.31
CA ARG A 164 -19.01 17.06 2.99
C ARG A 164 -19.25 18.00 1.79
N PRO A 165 -20.42 17.90 1.13
CA PRO A 165 -20.75 18.80 0.01
C PRO A 165 -20.76 20.28 0.34
N ASP A 166 -20.93 20.65 1.60
CA ASP A 166 -20.85 22.04 2.11
C ASP A 166 -19.40 22.49 2.38
N GLY A 167 -18.41 21.64 2.12
CA GLY A 167 -16.98 21.90 2.36
C GLY A 167 -16.53 21.65 3.80
N SER A 168 -17.42 21.28 4.71
CA SER A 168 -17.04 20.90 6.07
C SER A 168 -16.26 19.59 6.08
N ARG A 169 -15.32 19.44 7.03
CA ARG A 169 -14.47 18.26 7.16
C ARG A 169 -14.65 17.61 8.51
N TRP A 170 -14.82 16.31 8.49
CA TRP A 170 -15.08 15.51 9.67
C TRP A 170 -14.13 14.32 9.74
N VAL A 171 -13.68 14.00 10.96
CA VAL A 171 -13.01 12.74 11.24
C VAL A 171 -14.06 11.73 11.66
N GLU A 172 -14.19 10.66 10.90
CA GLU A 172 -15.22 9.66 11.10
C GLU A 172 -14.61 8.28 11.26
N ARG A 173 -15.21 7.47 12.11
CA ARG A 173 -14.88 6.06 12.25
C ARG A 173 -15.84 5.24 11.39
N MET A 174 -15.31 4.31 10.63
CA MET A 174 -16.14 3.33 9.93
C MET A 174 -16.79 2.40 10.96
N ALA A 175 -18.09 2.17 10.83
CA ALA A 175 -18.80 1.22 11.69
C ALA A 175 -18.30 -0.21 11.43
N ASP A 176 -18.32 -1.01 12.49
CA ASP A 176 -18.00 -2.43 12.37
C ASP A 176 -19.10 -3.12 11.55
N TRP A 177 -18.72 -3.86 10.55
CA TRP A 177 -19.68 -4.47 9.63
C TRP A 177 -20.23 -5.84 10.11
N ARG A 178 -19.76 -6.27 11.29
CA ARG A 178 -20.18 -7.53 11.93
C ARG A 178 -21.22 -7.36 13.05
N ASP A 179 -21.58 -6.12 13.40
CA ASP A 179 -22.58 -5.82 14.42
C ASP A 179 -24.01 -5.81 13.85
#